data_4672ba972655df66a7ccf6ea7dad5cda
#
_entry.id   4672ba972655df66a7ccf6ea7dad5cda
#
_cell.length_a   1.000
_cell.length_b   1.000
_cell.length_c   1.000
_cell.angle_alpha   90.00
_cell.angle_beta   90.00
_cell.angle_gamma   90.00
#
_symmetry.space_group_name_H-M   'P 1'
#
loop_
_entity.id
_entity.type
_entity.pdbx_description
1 polymer ?
#
loop_
_entity_poly.entity_id
_entity_poly.type
_entity_poly.pdbx_seq_one_letter_code
_entity_poly.pdbx_strand_id
1 'polypeptide(L)'
;MIPFGTETVTLYNRRETKDANGRTLVSWVRTALSGCSWVRRTERVRDGTAVTSTEIIVCRIPESNAYRAPEVWDALTNPIGLFTLAPGDIIVHGTVTDTITTSAALVDKYKRQGVMTVASVADNTRVLFRTRHYVARGA
;
A
#
# COMPACT_ATOMS: atom_id res chain seq x y z
N MET A 1 -1.86 -17.46 -1.21
CA MET A 1 -2.59 -16.89 -0.05
C MET A 1 -1.75 -17.01 1.22
N ILE A 2 -1.76 -16.00 2.06
CA ILE A 2 -1.08 -16.04 3.37
C ILE A 2 -1.94 -16.89 4.30
N PRO A 3 -1.41 -17.94 4.97
CA PRO A 3 -2.21 -18.86 5.78
C PRO A 3 -3.00 -18.18 6.89
N PHE A 4 -2.52 -17.06 7.40
CA PHE A 4 -3.17 -16.28 8.47
C PHE A 4 -3.74 -14.95 7.97
N GLY A 5 -3.80 -14.75 6.66
CA GLY A 5 -4.32 -13.53 6.05
C GLY A 5 -5.84 -13.62 5.87
N THR A 6 -6.57 -12.91 6.71
CA THR A 6 -8.04 -12.89 6.72
C THR A 6 -8.62 -11.53 6.44
N GLU A 7 -7.76 -10.53 6.26
CA GLU A 7 -8.18 -9.14 6.13
C GLU A 7 -8.35 -8.74 4.67
N THR A 8 -9.29 -7.85 4.43
CA THR A 8 -9.44 -7.17 3.14
C THR A 8 -8.94 -5.75 3.28
N VAL A 9 -8.19 -5.29 2.30
CA VAL A 9 -7.70 -3.91 2.26
C VAL A 9 -8.05 -3.29 0.92
N THR A 10 -8.08 -1.96 0.87
CA THR A 10 -8.24 -1.21 -0.36
C THR A 10 -6.95 -0.46 -0.64
N LEU A 11 -6.34 -0.77 -1.76
CA LEU A 11 -5.09 -0.16 -2.19
C LEU A 11 -5.39 0.97 -3.18
N TYR A 12 -4.78 2.12 -2.93
CA TYR A 12 -4.81 3.25 -3.84
C TYR A 12 -3.40 3.47 -4.36
N ASN A 13 -3.19 3.11 -5.62
CA ASN A 13 -1.90 3.34 -6.28
C ASN A 13 -1.86 4.76 -6.84
N ARG A 14 -0.85 5.50 -6.45
CA ARG A 14 -0.60 6.85 -6.95
C ARG A 14 0.05 6.76 -8.34
N ARG A 15 -0.49 7.50 -9.28
CA ARG A 15 0.01 7.53 -10.64
C ARG A 15 0.18 8.97 -11.11
N GLU A 16 1.37 9.27 -11.59
CA GLU A 16 1.66 10.56 -12.21
C GLU A 16 1.60 10.44 -13.73
N THR A 17 0.87 11.34 -14.35
CA THR A 17 0.81 11.48 -15.80
C THR A 17 1.02 12.94 -16.16
N LYS A 18 1.31 13.21 -17.42
CA LYS A 18 1.42 14.58 -17.91
C LYS A 18 0.30 14.89 -18.88
N ASP A 19 -0.27 16.10 -18.74
CA ASP A 19 -1.28 16.58 -19.69
C ASP A 19 -0.61 17.11 -20.97
N ALA A 20 -1.43 17.60 -21.90
CA ALA A 20 -0.97 18.14 -23.18
C ALA A 20 -0.03 19.36 -23.00
N ASN A 21 -0.11 20.05 -21.89
CA ASN A 21 0.70 21.23 -21.56
C ASN A 21 1.97 20.88 -20.75
N GLY A 22 2.23 19.59 -20.51
CA GLY A 22 3.38 19.13 -19.74
C GLY A 22 3.21 19.24 -18.23
N ARG A 23 2.01 19.56 -17.74
CA ARG A 23 1.72 19.61 -16.30
C ARG A 23 1.59 18.22 -15.74
N THR A 24 2.13 18.01 -14.54
CA THR A 24 1.99 16.74 -13.84
C THR A 24 0.59 16.61 -13.27
N LEU A 25 -0.11 15.54 -13.64
CA LEU A 25 -1.39 15.16 -13.08
C LEU A 25 -1.21 13.94 -12.19
N VAL A 26 -1.84 13.98 -11.03
CA VAL A 26 -1.84 12.84 -10.10
C VAL A 26 -3.22 12.19 -10.15
N SER A 27 -3.24 10.90 -10.40
CA SER A 27 -4.44 10.09 -10.33
C SER A 27 -4.21 8.90 -9.41
N TRP A 28 -5.29 8.26 -8.99
CA TRP A 28 -5.24 7.14 -8.07
C TRP A 28 -6.04 5.99 -8.63
N VAL A 29 -5.45 4.80 -8.61
CA VAL A 29 -6.11 3.58 -9.06
C VAL A 29 -6.43 2.75 -7.83
N ARG A 30 -7.71 2.46 -7.62
CA ARG A 30 -8.20 1.71 -6.47
C ARG A 30 -8.32 0.23 -6.80
N THR A 31 -7.84 -0.61 -5.91
CA THR A 31 -7.94 -2.06 -6.03
C THR A 31 -8.27 -2.65 -4.67
N ALA A 32 -9.31 -3.49 -4.60
CA ALA A 32 -9.62 -4.24 -3.38
C ALA A 32 -8.83 -5.54 -3.36
N LEU A 33 -8.16 -5.82 -2.25
CA LEU A 33 -7.32 -7.00 -2.07
C LEU A 33 -7.79 -7.80 -0.86
N SER A 34 -7.95 -9.10 -1.03
CA SER A 34 -8.36 -10.02 0.03
C SER A 34 -7.20 -10.93 0.44
N GLY A 35 -7.37 -11.64 1.57
CA GLY A 35 -6.36 -12.56 2.07
C GLY A 35 -5.13 -11.88 2.61
N CYS A 36 -5.25 -10.63 3.02
CA CYS A 36 -4.15 -9.82 3.53
C CYS A 36 -4.01 -9.95 5.04
N SER A 37 -2.90 -9.49 5.57
CA SER A 37 -2.64 -9.33 6.99
C SER A 37 -2.41 -7.86 7.30
N TRP A 38 -3.03 -7.34 8.34
CA TRP A 38 -2.92 -5.96 8.77
C TRP A 38 -2.52 -5.93 10.23
N VAL A 39 -1.32 -5.44 10.53
CA VAL A 39 -0.76 -5.45 11.89
C VAL A 39 -0.22 -4.07 12.23
N ARG A 40 -0.57 -3.56 13.40
CA ARG A 40 0.04 -2.38 13.98
C ARG A 40 1.14 -2.82 14.92
N ARG A 41 2.29 -2.17 14.83
CA ARG A 41 3.44 -2.39 15.71
C ARG A 41 3.94 -1.08 16.28
N THR A 42 4.41 -1.14 17.51
CA THR A 42 5.15 -0.04 18.10
C THR A 42 6.63 -0.37 18.03
N GLU A 43 7.40 0.47 17.36
CA GLU A 43 8.85 0.36 17.32
C GLU A 43 9.47 1.37 18.29
N ARG A 44 10.43 0.92 19.07
CA ARG A 44 11.21 1.78 19.96
C ARG A 44 12.57 2.01 19.33
N VAL A 45 12.90 3.27 19.16
CA VAL A 45 14.21 3.69 18.66
C VAL A 45 14.93 4.39 19.80
N ARG A 46 16.13 3.90 20.12
CA ARG A 46 16.98 4.55 21.12
C ARG A 46 18.02 5.38 20.40
N ASP A 47 18.04 6.67 20.70
CA ASP A 47 19.03 7.62 20.20
C ASP A 47 19.70 8.27 21.42
N GLY A 48 20.91 7.84 21.73
CA GLY A 48 21.60 8.26 22.95
C GLY A 48 20.84 7.83 24.19
N THR A 49 20.39 8.80 25.00
CA THR A 49 19.57 8.57 26.20
C THR A 49 18.07 8.67 25.91
N ALA A 50 17.69 9.15 24.73
CA ALA A 50 16.29 9.29 24.36
C ALA A 50 15.73 8.00 23.78
N VAL A 51 14.51 7.64 24.19
CA VAL A 51 13.76 6.52 23.62
C VAL A 51 12.51 7.10 22.95
N THR A 52 12.39 6.88 21.65
CA THR A 52 11.22 7.30 20.89
C THR A 52 10.41 6.08 20.48
N SER A 53 9.11 6.11 20.73
CA SER A 53 8.18 5.08 20.27
C SER A 53 7.49 5.56 19.01
N THR A 54 7.56 4.75 17.94
CA THR A 54 6.90 5.05 16.66
C THR A 54 5.95 3.91 16.34
N GLU A 55 4.71 4.26 16.02
CA GLU A 55 3.73 3.28 15.57
C GLU A 55 3.85 3.10 14.06
N ILE A 56 3.97 1.84 13.63
CA ILE A 56 3.98 1.48 12.20
C ILE A 56 2.90 0.46 11.91
N ILE A 57 2.47 0.45 10.65
CA ILE A 57 1.53 -0.53 10.13
C ILE A 57 2.26 -1.41 9.14
N VAL A 58 2.06 -2.73 9.26
CA VAL A 58 2.61 -3.71 8.34
C VAL A 58 1.46 -4.44 7.68
N CYS A 59 1.36 -4.32 6.38
CA CYS A 59 0.36 -5.01 5.57
C CYS A 59 1.06 -6.05 4.70
N ARG A 60 0.65 -7.31 4.82
CA ARG A 60 1.13 -8.39 3.97
C ARG A 60 0.06 -8.73 2.96
N ILE A 61 0.44 -8.75 1.70
CA ILE A 61 -0.45 -8.96 0.56
C ILE A 61 0.00 -10.24 -0.15
N PRO A 62 -0.88 -11.22 -0.36
CA PRO A 62 -0.50 -12.46 -1.02
C PRO A 62 -0.05 -12.21 -2.46
N GLU A 63 0.84 -13.06 -2.95
CA GLU A 63 1.26 -13.04 -4.36
C GLU A 63 0.04 -13.12 -5.27
N SER A 64 0.03 -12.31 -6.32
CA SER A 64 -1.09 -12.20 -7.25
C SER A 64 -0.60 -12.03 -8.67
N ASN A 65 -1.32 -12.62 -9.61
CA ASN A 65 -1.07 -12.43 -11.03
C ASN A 65 -1.42 -11.01 -11.51
N ALA A 66 -2.17 -10.26 -10.72
CA ALA A 66 -2.53 -8.88 -11.02
C ALA A 66 -1.45 -7.88 -10.63
N TYR A 67 -0.44 -8.32 -9.90
CA TYR A 67 0.68 -7.45 -9.49
C TYR A 67 1.63 -7.20 -10.66
N ARG A 68 2.10 -5.95 -10.76
CA ARG A 68 3.17 -5.54 -11.69
C ARG A 68 4.19 -4.71 -10.92
N ALA A 69 5.46 -4.86 -11.25
CA ALA A 69 6.50 -4.00 -10.68
C ALA A 69 6.20 -2.52 -10.98
N PRO A 70 6.60 -1.58 -10.10
CA PRO A 70 6.23 -0.17 -10.27
C PRO A 70 6.58 0.41 -11.63
N GLU A 71 7.77 0.12 -12.15
CA GLU A 71 8.21 0.64 -13.44
C GLU A 71 7.40 0.05 -14.61
N VAL A 72 6.93 -1.19 -14.49
CA VAL A 72 6.06 -1.82 -15.50
C VAL A 72 4.66 -1.25 -15.42
N TRP A 73 4.13 -1.11 -14.21
CA TRP A 73 2.78 -0.60 -13.96
C TRP A 73 2.63 0.85 -14.44
N ASP A 74 3.63 1.68 -14.17
CA ASP A 74 3.62 3.10 -14.57
C ASP A 74 3.62 3.28 -16.09
N ALA A 75 4.15 2.32 -16.83
CA ALA A 75 4.18 2.34 -18.29
C ALA A 75 2.89 1.86 -18.94
N LEU A 76 1.95 1.31 -18.16
CA LEU A 76 0.69 0.79 -18.70
C LEU A 76 -0.23 1.91 -19.17
N THR A 77 -0.83 1.72 -20.33
CA THR A 77 -1.87 2.64 -20.85
C THR A 77 -3.14 2.53 -20.03
N ASN A 78 -3.53 1.31 -19.64
CA ASN A 78 -4.71 1.05 -18.84
C ASN A 78 -4.33 0.15 -17.65
N PRO A 79 -4.14 0.71 -16.45
CA PRO A 79 -3.76 -0.07 -15.27
C PRO A 79 -4.94 -0.69 -14.53
N ILE A 80 -6.18 -0.52 -15.00
CA ILE A 80 -7.37 -1.05 -14.30
C ILE A 80 -7.29 -2.57 -14.22
N GLY A 81 -7.56 -3.12 -13.05
CA GLY A 81 -7.47 -4.55 -12.78
C GLY A 81 -6.07 -5.05 -12.42
N LEU A 82 -5.07 -4.19 -12.50
CA LEU A 82 -3.69 -4.47 -12.13
C LEU A 82 -3.26 -3.52 -11.02
N PHE A 83 -2.32 -3.95 -10.20
CA PHE A 83 -1.83 -3.10 -9.13
C PHE A 83 -0.32 -3.21 -8.96
N THR A 84 0.24 -2.25 -8.27
CA THR A 84 1.62 -2.24 -7.84
C THR A 84 1.69 -1.83 -6.37
N LEU A 85 2.88 -1.83 -5.82
CA LEU A 85 3.14 -1.33 -4.46
C LEU A 85 4.39 -0.47 -4.53
N ALA A 86 4.25 0.78 -4.12
CA ALA A 86 5.36 1.74 -4.13
C ALA A 86 5.20 2.73 -2.99
N PRO A 87 6.29 3.33 -2.51
CA PRO A 87 6.19 4.42 -1.53
C PRO A 87 5.30 5.55 -2.05
N GLY A 88 4.46 6.08 -1.19
CA GLY A 88 3.48 7.11 -1.53
C GLY A 88 2.08 6.57 -1.83
N ASP A 89 1.93 5.28 -2.03
CA ASP A 89 0.61 4.65 -2.15
C ASP A 89 -0.11 4.65 -0.80
N ILE A 90 -1.42 4.50 -0.83
CA ILE A 90 -2.26 4.49 0.38
C ILE A 90 -2.99 3.15 0.45
N ILE A 91 -2.99 2.55 1.65
CA ILE A 91 -3.75 1.32 1.92
C ILE A 91 -4.72 1.60 3.04
N VAL A 92 -6.00 1.33 2.81
CA VAL A 92 -7.07 1.46 3.80
C VAL A 92 -7.48 0.08 4.27
N HIS A 93 -7.58 -0.10 5.58
CA HIS A 93 -8.05 -1.36 6.18
C HIS A 93 -9.56 -1.51 5.94
N GLY A 94 -9.95 -2.57 5.27
CA GLY A 94 -11.32 -2.82 4.85
C GLY A 94 -11.57 -2.48 3.38
N THR A 95 -12.81 -2.66 2.94
CA THR A 95 -13.21 -2.36 1.57
C THR A 95 -13.93 -1.01 1.55
N VAL A 96 -13.36 -0.05 0.82
CA VAL A 96 -13.92 1.29 0.66
C VAL A 96 -14.02 1.64 -0.82
N THR A 97 -14.93 2.54 -1.15
CA THR A 97 -15.22 2.92 -2.54
C THR A 97 -14.95 4.38 -2.84
N ASP A 98 -14.33 5.09 -1.91
CA ASP A 98 -14.06 6.51 -2.05
C ASP A 98 -13.17 6.82 -3.25
N THR A 99 -13.46 7.95 -3.88
CA THR A 99 -12.58 8.55 -4.87
C THR A 99 -11.70 9.55 -4.15
N ILE A 100 -10.39 9.52 -4.43
CA ILE A 100 -9.48 10.46 -3.79
C ILE A 100 -9.57 11.83 -4.45
N THR A 101 -9.92 12.84 -3.66
CA THR A 101 -9.77 14.25 -4.04
C THR A 101 -8.41 14.78 -3.57
N THR A 102 -8.06 14.50 -2.31
CA THR A 102 -6.72 14.73 -1.78
C THR A 102 -6.31 13.53 -0.93
N SER A 103 -5.03 13.19 -0.93
CA SER A 103 -4.53 12.09 -0.10
C SER A 103 -4.74 12.37 1.39
N ALA A 104 -4.55 13.61 1.82
CA ALA A 104 -4.75 14.01 3.21
C ALA A 104 -6.20 13.81 3.68
N ALA A 105 -7.18 14.13 2.83
CA ALA A 105 -8.60 13.94 3.17
C ALA A 105 -8.95 12.45 3.33
N LEU A 106 -8.42 11.58 2.48
CA LEU A 106 -8.64 10.14 2.60
C LEU A 106 -8.04 9.58 3.88
N VAL A 107 -6.80 9.94 4.18
CA VAL A 107 -6.11 9.51 5.40
C VAL A 107 -6.86 9.97 6.64
N ASP A 108 -7.31 11.21 6.67
CA ASP A 108 -8.04 11.76 7.80
C ASP A 108 -9.40 11.06 8.01
N LYS A 109 -10.10 10.76 6.93
CA LYS A 109 -11.40 10.09 6.97
C LYS A 109 -11.31 8.69 7.58
N TYR A 110 -10.29 7.92 7.24
CA TYR A 110 -10.13 6.53 7.67
C TYR A 110 -9.15 6.32 8.80
N LYS A 111 -8.74 7.38 9.46
CA LYS A 111 -7.75 7.35 10.54
C LYS A 111 -8.12 6.38 11.67
N ARG A 112 -9.40 6.28 12.01
CA ARG A 112 -9.87 5.36 13.07
C ARG A 112 -9.99 3.92 12.60
N GLN A 113 -10.47 3.73 11.37
CA GLN A 113 -10.64 2.40 10.78
C GLN A 113 -9.31 1.72 10.51
N GLY A 114 -8.34 2.48 10.08
CA GLY A 114 -7.01 2.04 9.72
C GLY A 114 -6.67 2.48 8.30
N VAL A 115 -5.62 3.25 8.19
CA VAL A 115 -5.10 3.73 6.91
C VAL A 115 -3.61 3.95 7.08
N MET A 116 -2.84 3.65 6.03
CA MET A 116 -1.42 3.94 6.02
C MET A 116 -0.97 4.53 4.70
N THR A 117 0.03 5.39 4.76
CA THR A 117 0.80 5.78 3.58
C THR A 117 2.02 4.87 3.51
N VAL A 118 2.21 4.22 2.38
CA VAL A 118 3.30 3.26 2.21
C VAL A 118 4.62 4.00 2.21
N ALA A 119 5.54 3.58 3.07
CA ALA A 119 6.89 4.12 3.16
C ALA A 119 7.92 3.18 2.54
N SER A 120 7.72 1.86 2.66
CA SER A 120 8.62 0.87 2.08
C SER A 120 7.86 -0.38 1.67
N VAL A 121 8.41 -1.09 0.68
CA VAL A 121 7.84 -2.33 0.16
C VAL A 121 8.94 -3.38 0.06
N ALA A 122 8.64 -4.59 0.49
CA ALA A 122 9.52 -5.75 0.33
C ALA A 122 8.81 -6.83 -0.47
N ASP A 123 9.54 -7.46 -1.39
CA ASP A 123 9.04 -8.55 -2.21
C ASP A 123 9.56 -9.88 -1.64
N ASN A 124 8.66 -10.62 -1.02
CA ASN A 124 8.94 -11.95 -0.46
C ASN A 124 8.34 -13.06 -1.31
N THR A 125 8.25 -12.87 -2.61
CA THR A 125 7.71 -13.87 -3.54
C THR A 125 8.75 -14.88 -4.03
N ARG A 126 10.01 -14.66 -3.73
CA ARG A 126 11.12 -15.51 -4.16
C ARG A 126 11.59 -16.50 -3.11
N VAL A 127 10.82 -16.67 -2.05
CA VAL A 127 11.16 -17.62 -0.96
C VAL A 127 10.68 -19.01 -1.29
N LEU A 128 11.49 -20.01 -0.93
CA LEU A 128 11.11 -21.42 -1.01
C LEU A 128 10.49 -21.86 0.32
N PHE A 129 9.49 -22.72 0.27
CA PHE A 129 8.85 -23.34 1.43
C PHE A 129 8.11 -22.35 2.36
N ARG A 130 7.85 -21.12 1.91
CA ARG A 130 7.08 -20.11 2.66
C ARG A 130 5.99 -19.53 1.78
N THR A 131 4.96 -18.99 2.41
CA THR A 131 3.93 -18.26 1.71
C THR A 131 4.53 -17.04 1.03
N ARG A 132 4.34 -16.94 -0.27
CA ARG A 132 4.82 -15.83 -1.07
C ARG A 132 3.90 -14.63 -0.89
N HIS A 133 4.48 -13.50 -0.60
CA HIS A 133 3.71 -12.28 -0.34
C HIS A 133 4.57 -11.03 -0.55
N TYR A 134 3.89 -9.89 -0.61
CA TYR A 134 4.51 -8.57 -0.57
C TYR A 134 4.28 -7.99 0.81
N VAL A 135 5.23 -7.19 1.29
CA VAL A 135 5.12 -6.50 2.58
C VAL A 135 5.16 -5.00 2.33
N ALA A 136 4.10 -4.30 2.72
CA ALA A 136 4.05 -2.85 2.71
C ALA A 136 4.11 -2.35 4.17
N ARG A 137 4.96 -1.39 4.42
CA ARG A 137 5.14 -0.77 5.74
C ARG A 137 4.95 0.73 5.63
N GLY A 138 4.30 1.31 6.63
CA GLY A 138 4.07 2.74 6.68
C GLY A 138 3.36 3.16 7.96
N ALA A 139 2.83 4.34 7.93
CA ALA A 139 2.11 4.92 9.06
C ALA A 139 0.87 5.70 8.60
#